data_14aaee48b0b62317beb91652c8c932a5
#
_entry.id   14aaee48b0b62317beb91652c8c932a5
#
_cell.length_a   1.000
_cell.length_b   1.000
_cell.length_c   1.000
_cell.angle_alpha   90.00
_cell.angle_beta   90.00
_cell.angle_gamma   90.00
#
_symmetry.space_group_name_H-M   'P 1'
#
loop_
_entity.id
_entity.type
_entity.pdbx_description
1 polymer ?
#
loop_
_entity_poly.entity_id
_entity_poly.type
_entity_poly.pdbx_seq_one_letter_code
_entity_poly.pdbx_strand_id
1 'polypeptide(L)'
;PNPEVYLSLIPKINIDEVKKLASKYTPVCQFKYFLDLCEGQAYFHNDYSKSLSSIGNIPQEDELSDIVNRVGSTQQNIIYCNSRQKVVDYAVQYASKLPIKDDEKLISLANDIRNEVHNDCYLADLIQRGVAYHVGYLPTNIRLRIEKSFVDGILRTIFCTSTLVEGVNLPADNLFITSYRNGNSNMDEVEFRNLVGRVGRIKYNLYGNVFLIRMEDRLKTQNYIDLLQNDVPKHEISINLIDNKKYLSLVVDDLARGDMELTKVREAATEKDFDALRKFAMIFTKDIAEDNITPIREAFSSLLDEESEYKIKENFPVEKTSDDINFSYDQIINLRELVESGQEYPKLTGENDEVDFEELVDFLMKLRKVFKWDIYEKRTIGKSGTYREDSVVRWYAVILLRWIRGNGLSQIIYHALKYKEKNPNSGVWVGNMKMADVYNKNSKSHKNYIIAETLGVIENVLLFSISNYFRIFSLEYKDVHQLDHFQNDWYEYVEYGTTNPLTIFLQQSGFSRESSKYIEEPSNQNKYLIEVDGEIKIHRSILTCGNVGVETESHDIQFNMPELFID
;
A
#
# COMPACT_ATOMS: atom_id res chain seq x y z
N PRO A 1 -23.75 0.14 1.65
CA PRO A 1 -23.63 1.51 1.14
C PRO A 1 -25.01 2.16 1.05
N ASN A 2 -25.11 3.43 1.42
CA ASN A 2 -26.33 4.20 1.31
C ASN A 2 -26.39 4.79 -0.12
N PRO A 3 -27.28 4.33 -1.02
CA PRO A 3 -27.30 4.82 -2.40
C PRO A 3 -27.64 6.32 -2.49
N GLU A 4 -28.32 6.89 -1.50
CA GLU A 4 -28.66 8.32 -1.46
C GLU A 4 -27.43 9.21 -1.40
N VAL A 5 -26.41 8.76 -0.68
CA VAL A 5 -25.14 9.45 -0.54
C VAL A 5 -24.40 9.55 -1.87
N TYR A 6 -24.37 8.45 -2.65
CA TYR A 6 -23.72 8.48 -3.97
C TYR A 6 -24.48 9.32 -4.99
N LEU A 7 -25.81 9.38 -4.88
CA LEU A 7 -26.63 10.22 -5.76
C LEU A 7 -26.45 11.70 -5.47
N SER A 8 -26.16 12.08 -4.21
CA SER A 8 -25.88 13.48 -3.84
C SER A 8 -24.57 14.02 -4.43
N LEU A 9 -23.65 13.11 -4.87
CA LEU A 9 -22.41 13.51 -5.55
C LEU A 9 -22.62 13.89 -7.01
N ILE A 10 -23.79 13.61 -7.60
CA ILE A 10 -24.07 13.92 -9.00
C ILE A 10 -24.88 15.22 -9.07
N PRO A 11 -24.27 16.34 -9.50
CA PRO A 11 -24.97 17.62 -9.60
C PRO A 11 -26.17 17.49 -10.55
N LYS A 12 -27.31 18.08 -10.17
CA LYS A 12 -28.54 18.18 -11.00
C LYS A 12 -29.33 16.87 -11.19
N ILE A 13 -29.09 15.82 -10.44
CA ILE A 13 -30.00 14.66 -10.40
C ILE A 13 -31.16 14.96 -9.45
N ASN A 14 -32.39 14.84 -9.98
CA ASN A 14 -33.58 14.80 -9.13
C ASN A 14 -33.63 13.42 -8.42
N ILE A 15 -33.23 13.38 -7.15
CA ILE A 15 -33.12 12.14 -6.35
C ILE A 15 -34.47 11.41 -6.27
N ASP A 16 -35.58 12.12 -6.32
CA ASP A 16 -36.93 11.54 -6.23
C ASP A 16 -37.34 10.74 -7.49
N GLU A 17 -36.68 11.01 -8.62
CA GLU A 17 -36.92 10.29 -9.88
C GLU A 17 -36.08 9.02 -10.03
N VAL A 18 -35.08 8.80 -9.15
CA VAL A 18 -34.19 7.65 -9.21
C VAL A 18 -34.80 6.46 -8.47
N LYS A 19 -35.06 5.38 -9.20
CA LYS A 19 -35.52 4.13 -8.58
C LYS A 19 -34.41 3.50 -7.74
N LYS A 20 -34.65 3.41 -6.44
CA LYS A 20 -33.73 2.78 -5.46
C LYS A 20 -34.20 1.36 -5.18
N LEU A 21 -33.31 0.39 -5.35
CA LEU A 21 -33.54 -1.00 -4.95
C LEU A 21 -32.52 -1.37 -3.89
N ALA A 22 -32.97 -1.57 -2.66
CA ALA A 22 -32.15 -2.05 -1.56
C ALA A 22 -32.74 -3.36 -1.04
N SER A 23 -31.88 -4.37 -0.91
CA SER A 23 -32.24 -5.64 -0.29
C SER A 23 -31.49 -5.81 1.03
N LYS A 24 -32.20 -6.25 2.06
CA LYS A 24 -31.60 -6.68 3.34
C LYS A 24 -31.02 -8.09 3.27
N TYR A 25 -31.29 -8.83 2.19
CA TYR A 25 -30.84 -10.19 2.00
C TYR A 25 -29.54 -10.22 1.22
N THR A 26 -28.56 -10.96 1.71
CA THR A 26 -27.35 -11.29 0.96
C THR A 26 -27.63 -12.48 0.05
N PRO A 27 -27.10 -12.48 -1.20
CA PRO A 27 -27.31 -13.61 -2.12
C PRO A 27 -26.60 -14.89 -1.68
N VAL A 28 -25.80 -14.83 -0.62
CA VAL A 28 -24.99 -15.93 -0.07
C VAL A 28 -25.21 -16.00 1.43
N CYS A 29 -25.28 -17.22 1.97
CA CYS A 29 -25.39 -17.46 3.39
C CYS A 29 -24.01 -17.39 4.06
N GLN A 30 -23.88 -16.60 5.13
CA GLN A 30 -22.66 -16.50 5.92
C GLN A 30 -22.94 -16.99 7.35
N PHE A 31 -22.30 -18.11 7.71
CA PHE A 31 -22.38 -18.63 9.07
C PHE A 31 -21.31 -17.98 9.93
N LYS A 32 -21.69 -17.32 11.01
CA LYS A 32 -20.78 -16.55 11.87
C LYS A 32 -20.61 -17.19 13.23
N TYR A 33 -19.37 -17.37 13.61
CA TYR A 33 -18.99 -18.00 14.87
C TYR A 33 -18.08 -17.07 15.67
N PHE A 34 -18.22 -17.09 16.98
CA PHE A 34 -17.27 -16.48 17.89
C PHE A 34 -16.60 -17.58 18.73
N LEU A 35 -15.29 -17.67 18.63
CA LEU A 35 -14.46 -18.66 19.30
C LEU A 35 -13.58 -17.93 20.32
N ASP A 36 -13.88 -18.11 21.60
CA ASP A 36 -13.08 -17.55 22.70
C ASP A 36 -12.12 -18.60 23.23
N LEU A 37 -10.87 -18.58 22.75
CA LEU A 37 -9.84 -19.52 23.18
C LEU A 37 -9.32 -19.21 24.59
N CYS A 38 -9.47 -17.97 25.07
CA CYS A 38 -9.10 -17.62 26.44
C CYS A 38 -10.06 -18.21 27.47
N GLU A 39 -11.35 -18.29 27.14
CA GLU A 39 -12.38 -18.86 28.01
C GLU A 39 -12.77 -20.30 27.61
N GLY A 40 -12.25 -20.80 26.49
CA GLY A 40 -12.55 -22.16 25.99
C GLY A 40 -14.00 -22.32 25.54
N GLN A 41 -14.64 -21.29 25.00
CA GLN A 41 -16.05 -21.28 24.62
C GLN A 41 -16.25 -21.00 23.14
N ALA A 42 -17.23 -21.70 22.52
CA ALA A 42 -17.65 -21.47 21.15
C ALA A 42 -19.12 -21.03 21.08
N TYR A 43 -19.37 -20.03 20.24
CA TYR A 43 -20.69 -19.45 20.02
C TYR A 43 -21.03 -19.38 18.54
N PHE A 44 -22.31 -19.56 18.23
CA PHE A 44 -22.90 -19.32 16.91
C PHE A 44 -23.71 -18.02 16.96
N HIS A 45 -23.50 -17.14 15.98
CA HIS A 45 -24.26 -15.91 15.82
C HIS A 45 -25.39 -16.11 14.80
N ASN A 46 -26.61 -15.81 15.23
CA ASN A 46 -27.76 -15.77 14.36
C ASN A 46 -28.00 -14.35 13.86
N ASP A 47 -27.77 -14.10 12.57
CA ASP A 47 -27.92 -12.77 11.96
C ASP A 47 -29.35 -12.22 12.03
N TYR A 48 -30.37 -13.11 12.06
CA TYR A 48 -31.76 -12.70 12.10
C TYR A 48 -32.20 -12.20 13.48
N SER A 49 -31.89 -12.99 14.51
CA SER A 49 -32.23 -12.63 15.91
C SER A 49 -31.15 -11.78 16.59
N LYS A 50 -30.00 -11.56 15.94
CA LYS A 50 -28.80 -10.91 16.49
C LYS A 50 -28.37 -11.50 17.85
N SER A 51 -28.61 -12.80 18.05
CA SER A 51 -28.30 -13.50 19.29
C SER A 51 -27.07 -14.39 19.12
N LEU A 52 -26.33 -14.55 20.22
CA LEU A 52 -25.25 -15.52 20.36
C LEU A 52 -25.74 -16.73 21.15
N SER A 53 -25.56 -17.92 20.63
CA SER A 53 -25.89 -19.18 21.29
C SER A 53 -24.62 -19.98 21.50
N SER A 54 -24.37 -20.46 22.72
CA SER A 54 -23.26 -21.37 22.99
C SER A 54 -23.48 -22.69 22.24
N ILE A 55 -22.44 -23.15 21.54
CA ILE A 55 -22.44 -24.39 20.77
C ILE A 55 -21.48 -25.43 21.32
N GLY A 56 -20.72 -25.11 22.35
CA GLY A 56 -19.82 -26.06 23.01
C GLY A 56 -18.54 -25.41 23.54
N ASN A 57 -17.66 -26.29 24.01
CA ASN A 57 -16.36 -25.89 24.56
C ASN A 57 -15.26 -26.16 23.55
N ILE A 58 -14.22 -25.31 23.58
CA ILE A 58 -12.98 -25.48 22.84
C ILE A 58 -11.93 -26.01 23.81
N PRO A 59 -11.14 -27.03 23.47
CA PRO A 59 -10.03 -27.45 24.29
C PRO A 59 -9.06 -26.30 24.59
N GLN A 60 -8.65 -26.14 25.85
CA GLN A 60 -7.76 -25.03 26.25
C GLN A 60 -6.37 -25.09 25.61
N GLU A 61 -5.99 -26.25 25.09
CA GLU A 61 -4.69 -26.48 24.42
C GLU A 61 -4.71 -26.11 22.94
N ASP A 62 -5.91 -25.83 22.39
CA ASP A 62 -6.06 -25.51 20.97
C ASP A 62 -5.46 -24.12 20.65
N GLU A 63 -4.61 -24.12 19.63
CA GLU A 63 -4.09 -22.91 19.02
C GLU A 63 -4.88 -22.57 17.72
N LEU A 64 -4.61 -21.38 17.17
CA LEU A 64 -5.19 -20.97 15.88
C LEU A 64 -4.99 -22.05 14.80
N SER A 65 -3.79 -22.64 14.75
CA SER A 65 -3.44 -23.68 13.80
C SER A 65 -4.31 -24.93 13.91
N ASP A 66 -4.71 -25.31 15.12
CA ASP A 66 -5.54 -26.49 15.35
C ASP A 66 -6.99 -26.23 14.91
N ILE A 67 -7.50 -25.03 15.19
CA ILE A 67 -8.83 -24.60 14.71
C ILE A 67 -8.87 -24.57 13.18
N VAL A 68 -7.88 -23.93 12.51
CA VAL A 68 -7.82 -23.84 11.05
C VAL A 68 -7.70 -25.23 10.43
N ASN A 69 -6.91 -26.13 10.98
CA ASN A 69 -6.79 -27.51 10.51
C ASN A 69 -8.08 -28.30 10.68
N ARG A 70 -8.74 -28.17 11.83
CA ARG A 70 -9.99 -28.92 12.12
C ARG A 70 -11.12 -28.53 11.21
N VAL A 71 -11.26 -27.23 10.93
CA VAL A 71 -12.38 -26.67 10.17
C VAL A 71 -12.07 -26.58 8.67
N GLY A 72 -10.86 -26.20 8.31
CA GLY A 72 -10.51 -25.75 6.96
C GLY A 72 -9.45 -26.56 6.22
N SER A 73 -9.06 -27.76 6.68
CA SER A 73 -7.93 -28.53 6.09
C SER A 73 -8.10 -28.83 4.59
N THR A 74 -9.34 -28.97 4.10
CA THR A 74 -9.68 -29.27 2.70
C THR A 74 -10.23 -28.06 1.94
N GLN A 75 -10.40 -26.92 2.59
CA GLN A 75 -11.07 -25.73 2.10
C GLN A 75 -10.10 -24.57 1.86
N GLN A 76 -10.58 -23.54 1.18
CA GLN A 76 -9.83 -22.30 1.02
C GLN A 76 -10.07 -21.37 2.21
N ASN A 77 -8.97 -20.95 2.85
CA ASN A 77 -8.99 -20.20 4.09
C ASN A 77 -8.29 -18.86 3.94
N ILE A 78 -8.93 -17.79 4.42
CA ILE A 78 -8.31 -16.48 4.63
C ILE A 78 -8.23 -16.25 6.13
N ILE A 79 -7.04 -15.91 6.63
CA ILE A 79 -6.80 -15.59 8.03
C ILE A 79 -6.38 -14.12 8.14
N TYR A 80 -7.27 -13.30 8.68
CA TYR A 80 -7.00 -11.89 8.94
C TYR A 80 -6.27 -11.69 10.26
N CYS A 81 -5.18 -10.91 10.22
CA CYS A 81 -4.44 -10.46 11.39
C CYS A 81 -4.26 -8.93 11.37
N ASN A 82 -4.28 -8.31 12.54
CA ASN A 82 -4.20 -6.85 12.67
C ASN A 82 -2.81 -6.26 12.48
N SER A 83 -1.78 -7.08 12.27
CA SER A 83 -0.42 -6.59 12.02
C SER A 83 0.38 -7.53 11.11
N ARG A 84 1.28 -6.94 10.33
CA ARG A 84 2.19 -7.67 9.41
C ARG A 84 3.01 -8.74 10.13
N GLN A 85 3.46 -8.46 11.34
CA GLN A 85 4.25 -9.41 12.13
C GLN A 85 3.43 -10.64 12.51
N LYS A 86 2.21 -10.45 13.05
CA LYS A 86 1.32 -11.57 13.38
C LYS A 86 0.94 -12.41 12.17
N VAL A 87 0.77 -11.78 11.00
CA VAL A 87 0.55 -12.49 9.74
C VAL A 87 1.67 -13.49 9.47
N VAL A 88 2.93 -13.04 9.55
CA VAL A 88 4.09 -13.92 9.30
C VAL A 88 4.23 -14.98 10.39
N ASP A 89 4.14 -14.59 11.67
CA ASP A 89 4.32 -15.50 12.80
C ASP A 89 3.29 -16.65 12.78
N TYR A 90 2.00 -16.31 12.60
CA TYR A 90 0.94 -17.31 12.55
C TYR A 90 1.01 -18.18 11.28
N ALA A 91 1.41 -17.59 10.14
CA ALA A 91 1.60 -18.35 8.91
C ALA A 91 2.74 -19.38 9.09
N VAL A 92 3.87 -18.98 9.69
CA VAL A 92 5.01 -19.88 9.98
C VAL A 92 4.61 -20.96 10.98
N GLN A 93 3.91 -20.59 12.05
CA GLN A 93 3.42 -21.56 13.05
C GLN A 93 2.46 -22.58 12.43
N TYR A 94 1.48 -22.11 11.65
CA TYR A 94 0.54 -22.99 10.96
C TYR A 94 1.22 -23.94 9.97
N ALA A 95 2.08 -23.40 9.12
CA ALA A 95 2.78 -24.18 8.10
C ALA A 95 3.75 -25.22 8.72
N SER A 96 4.32 -24.94 9.91
CA SER A 96 5.22 -25.88 10.58
C SER A 96 4.55 -27.23 10.92
N LYS A 97 3.21 -27.22 11.09
CA LYS A 97 2.38 -28.42 11.34
C LYS A 97 1.97 -29.15 10.05
N LEU A 98 2.24 -28.59 8.86
CA LEU A 98 1.84 -29.17 7.58
C LEU A 98 3.01 -29.83 6.86
N PRO A 99 2.76 -30.92 6.10
CA PRO A 99 3.77 -31.55 5.26
C PRO A 99 4.12 -30.66 4.05
N ILE A 100 5.33 -30.83 3.54
CA ILE A 100 5.71 -30.29 2.22
C ILE A 100 4.90 -31.04 1.16
N LYS A 101 4.35 -30.32 0.19
CA LYS A 101 3.58 -30.89 -0.91
C LYS A 101 4.47 -31.08 -2.13
N ASP A 102 4.32 -32.23 -2.76
CA ASP A 102 4.96 -32.54 -4.04
C ASP A 102 4.02 -32.08 -5.18
N ASP A 103 3.97 -30.75 -5.38
CA ASP A 103 3.17 -30.08 -6.40
C ASP A 103 4.08 -29.19 -7.21
N GLU A 104 4.20 -29.45 -8.52
CA GLU A 104 5.11 -28.75 -9.42
C GLU A 104 4.87 -27.23 -9.45
N LYS A 105 3.61 -26.80 -9.36
CA LYS A 105 3.26 -25.34 -9.37
C LYS A 105 3.68 -24.65 -8.08
N LEU A 106 3.51 -25.33 -6.94
CA LEU A 106 3.97 -24.81 -5.65
C LEU A 106 5.51 -24.78 -5.58
N ILE A 107 6.18 -25.79 -6.12
CA ILE A 107 7.64 -25.87 -6.18
C ILE A 107 8.17 -24.74 -7.08
N SER A 108 7.59 -24.56 -8.25
CA SER A 108 7.95 -23.47 -9.18
C SER A 108 7.80 -22.10 -8.53
N LEU A 109 6.63 -21.80 -7.97
CA LEU A 109 6.37 -20.50 -7.32
C LEU A 109 7.32 -20.26 -6.14
N ALA A 110 7.63 -21.29 -5.35
CA ALA A 110 8.57 -21.17 -4.24
C ALA A 110 10.01 -20.89 -4.73
N ASN A 111 10.43 -21.52 -5.83
CA ASN A 111 11.74 -21.29 -6.42
C ASN A 111 11.84 -19.88 -7.02
N ASP A 112 10.81 -19.40 -7.68
CA ASP A 112 10.75 -18.03 -8.19
C ASP A 112 10.95 -17.03 -7.05
N ILE A 113 10.25 -17.20 -5.92
CA ILE A 113 10.40 -16.31 -4.76
C ILE A 113 11.80 -16.40 -4.16
N ARG A 114 12.44 -17.59 -4.13
CA ARG A 114 13.82 -17.72 -3.67
C ARG A 114 14.79 -16.95 -4.56
N ASN A 115 14.59 -17.01 -5.87
CA ASN A 115 15.44 -16.33 -6.84
C ASN A 115 15.21 -14.81 -6.84
N GLU A 116 13.96 -14.39 -6.78
CA GLU A 116 13.60 -12.97 -6.86
C GLU A 116 13.83 -12.22 -5.55
N VAL A 117 13.60 -12.87 -4.41
CA VAL A 117 13.72 -12.25 -3.07
C VAL A 117 14.97 -12.76 -2.35
N HIS A 118 14.92 -13.97 -1.77
CA HIS A 118 16.06 -14.56 -1.07
C HIS A 118 15.79 -16.03 -0.72
N ASN A 119 16.85 -16.86 -0.71
CA ASN A 119 16.77 -18.28 -0.36
C ASN A 119 16.18 -18.56 1.03
N ASP A 120 16.44 -17.69 2.00
CA ASP A 120 15.92 -17.82 3.38
C ASP A 120 14.54 -17.17 3.58
N CYS A 121 13.87 -16.71 2.51
CA CYS A 121 12.54 -16.09 2.64
C CYS A 121 11.52 -17.13 3.16
N TYR A 122 10.83 -16.80 4.25
CA TYR A 122 9.78 -17.67 4.81
C TYR A 122 8.68 -17.98 3.80
N LEU A 123 8.30 -16.99 2.98
CA LEU A 123 7.20 -17.16 2.01
C LEU A 123 7.42 -18.36 1.08
N ALA A 124 8.64 -18.58 0.62
CA ALA A 124 8.97 -19.72 -0.25
C ALA A 124 8.73 -21.07 0.45
N ASP A 125 9.12 -21.19 1.73
CA ASP A 125 8.89 -22.43 2.48
C ASP A 125 7.42 -22.68 2.79
N LEU A 126 6.67 -21.60 3.04
CA LEU A 126 5.23 -21.65 3.29
C LEU A 126 4.47 -22.11 2.04
N ILE A 127 4.82 -21.57 0.87
CA ILE A 127 4.20 -21.92 -0.41
C ILE A 127 4.35 -23.40 -0.70
N GLN A 128 5.50 -24.01 -0.46
CA GLN A 128 5.68 -25.47 -0.61
C GLN A 128 4.76 -26.31 0.28
N ARG A 129 4.12 -25.70 1.28
CA ARG A 129 3.13 -26.35 2.16
C ARG A 129 1.69 -25.95 1.81
N GLY A 130 1.50 -25.17 0.73
CA GLY A 130 0.19 -24.65 0.29
C GLY A 130 -0.34 -23.50 1.14
N VAL A 131 0.55 -22.78 1.82
CA VAL A 131 0.28 -21.62 2.67
C VAL A 131 1.00 -20.41 2.10
N ALA A 132 0.38 -19.24 2.18
CA ALA A 132 1.04 -17.97 1.86
C ALA A 132 0.69 -16.89 2.89
N TYR A 133 1.45 -15.82 2.89
CA TYR A 133 1.03 -14.57 3.50
C TYR A 133 0.96 -13.45 2.47
N HIS A 134 0.04 -12.52 2.70
CA HIS A 134 -0.21 -11.36 1.84
C HIS A 134 -0.18 -10.09 2.67
N VAL A 135 0.85 -9.29 2.48
CA VAL A 135 1.12 -8.06 3.22
C VAL A 135 1.66 -6.97 2.30
N GLY A 136 1.42 -5.69 2.64
CA GLY A 136 1.69 -4.56 1.77
C GLY A 136 3.17 -4.27 1.46
N TYR A 137 4.14 -4.95 2.08
CA TYR A 137 5.55 -4.82 1.70
C TYR A 137 5.98 -5.85 0.64
N LEU A 138 5.15 -6.83 0.31
CA LEU A 138 5.48 -7.75 -0.78
C LEU A 138 5.34 -7.05 -2.13
N PRO A 139 6.27 -7.26 -3.05
CA PRO A 139 6.18 -6.76 -4.42
C PRO A 139 4.86 -7.13 -5.09
N THR A 140 4.33 -6.21 -5.88
CA THR A 140 3.02 -6.37 -6.53
C THR A 140 2.94 -7.63 -7.39
N ASN A 141 3.98 -7.95 -8.16
CA ASN A 141 4.04 -9.17 -8.96
C ASN A 141 3.94 -10.46 -8.12
N ILE A 142 4.58 -10.48 -6.94
CA ILE A 142 4.49 -11.62 -6.01
C ILE A 142 3.07 -11.72 -5.43
N ARG A 143 2.48 -10.58 -5.03
CA ARG A 143 1.10 -10.56 -4.52
C ARG A 143 0.11 -11.11 -5.54
N LEU A 144 0.17 -10.65 -6.80
CA LEU A 144 -0.68 -11.13 -7.89
C LEU A 144 -0.53 -12.63 -8.15
N ARG A 145 0.70 -13.17 -8.11
CA ARG A 145 0.93 -14.62 -8.26
C ARG A 145 0.35 -15.44 -7.10
N ILE A 146 0.43 -14.95 -5.86
CA ILE A 146 -0.20 -15.56 -4.70
C ILE A 146 -1.72 -15.57 -4.88
N GLU A 147 -2.30 -14.45 -5.26
CA GLU A 147 -3.73 -14.27 -5.50
C GLU A 147 -4.23 -15.23 -6.57
N LYS A 148 -3.56 -15.28 -7.73
CA LYS A 148 -3.89 -16.21 -8.82
C LYS A 148 -3.80 -17.67 -8.35
N SER A 149 -2.73 -18.05 -7.66
CA SER A 149 -2.55 -19.41 -7.15
C SER A 149 -3.63 -19.80 -6.12
N PHE A 150 -4.16 -18.83 -5.37
CA PHE A 150 -5.27 -19.05 -4.47
C PHE A 150 -6.59 -19.22 -5.23
N VAL A 151 -6.88 -18.37 -6.20
CA VAL A 151 -8.08 -18.49 -7.06
C VAL A 151 -8.10 -19.83 -7.79
N ASP A 152 -6.95 -20.30 -8.25
CA ASP A 152 -6.77 -21.58 -8.94
C ASP A 152 -6.81 -22.80 -7.98
N GLY A 153 -6.96 -22.56 -6.65
CA GLY A 153 -7.01 -23.61 -5.64
C GLY A 153 -5.68 -24.33 -5.35
N ILE A 154 -4.57 -23.84 -5.89
CA ILE A 154 -3.22 -24.37 -5.68
C ILE A 154 -2.76 -24.03 -4.25
N LEU A 155 -2.88 -22.75 -3.86
CA LEU A 155 -2.77 -22.31 -2.48
C LEU A 155 -4.13 -22.45 -1.78
N ARG A 156 -4.14 -22.98 -0.56
CA ARG A 156 -5.37 -23.17 0.20
C ARG A 156 -5.53 -22.21 1.36
N THR A 157 -4.45 -21.66 1.86
CA THR A 157 -4.50 -20.84 3.07
C THR A 157 -3.65 -19.59 2.89
N ILE A 158 -4.28 -18.41 3.06
CA ILE A 158 -3.61 -17.12 3.03
C ILE A 158 -3.79 -16.39 4.37
N PHE A 159 -2.68 -15.97 4.98
CA PHE A 159 -2.66 -15.05 6.11
C PHE A 159 -2.49 -13.63 5.58
N CYS A 160 -3.29 -12.67 6.06
CA CYS A 160 -3.28 -11.31 5.51
C CYS A 160 -3.58 -10.22 6.54
N THR A 161 -3.24 -8.99 6.16
CA THR A 161 -3.74 -7.76 6.79
C THR A 161 -4.90 -7.18 5.98
N SER A 162 -5.37 -5.97 6.33
CA SER A 162 -6.41 -5.24 5.59
C SER A 162 -6.09 -5.02 4.10
N THR A 163 -4.83 -5.08 3.69
CA THR A 163 -4.42 -4.92 2.28
C THR A 163 -5.07 -5.92 1.31
N LEU A 164 -5.41 -7.11 1.77
CA LEU A 164 -6.15 -8.08 0.96
C LEU A 164 -7.65 -7.75 0.87
N VAL A 165 -8.14 -6.94 1.82
CA VAL A 165 -9.57 -6.57 1.91
C VAL A 165 -9.92 -5.48 0.90
N GLU A 166 -8.96 -4.66 0.50
CA GLU A 166 -9.13 -3.41 -0.24
C GLU A 166 -8.90 -3.56 -1.74
N GLY A 167 -9.24 -4.55 -2.43
CA GLY A 167 -9.08 -4.52 -3.89
C GLY A 167 -9.10 -5.87 -4.60
N VAL A 168 -8.92 -6.96 -3.88
CA VAL A 168 -8.80 -8.28 -4.50
C VAL A 168 -10.05 -9.12 -4.30
N ASN A 169 -10.48 -9.78 -5.38
CA ASN A 169 -11.65 -10.63 -5.38
C ASN A 169 -11.29 -12.10 -5.14
N LEU A 170 -10.85 -12.45 -3.91
CA LEU A 170 -10.49 -13.83 -3.57
C LEU A 170 -11.69 -14.58 -3.01
N PRO A 171 -12.09 -15.70 -3.63
CA PRO A 171 -13.11 -16.57 -3.08
C PRO A 171 -12.51 -17.42 -1.94
N ALA A 172 -13.12 -17.40 -0.77
CA ALA A 172 -12.75 -18.28 0.33
C ALA A 172 -13.98 -18.99 0.89
N ASP A 173 -13.79 -20.21 1.39
CA ASP A 173 -14.80 -20.96 2.11
C ASP A 173 -14.89 -20.46 3.56
N ASN A 174 -13.73 -20.17 4.15
CA ASN A 174 -13.61 -19.76 5.54
C ASN A 174 -12.80 -18.47 5.68
N LEU A 175 -13.28 -17.60 6.55
CA LEU A 175 -12.56 -16.42 7.02
C LEU A 175 -12.36 -16.53 8.53
N PHE A 176 -11.11 -16.43 8.97
CA PHE A 176 -10.74 -16.40 10.37
C PHE A 176 -10.24 -15.00 10.72
N ILE A 177 -10.88 -14.34 11.68
CA ILE A 177 -10.56 -12.96 12.13
C ILE A 177 -9.94 -13.06 13.52
N THR A 178 -8.62 -12.90 13.61
CA THR A 178 -7.87 -13.09 14.85
C THR A 178 -7.88 -11.85 15.77
N SER A 179 -8.42 -10.74 15.29
CA SER A 179 -8.50 -9.49 16.07
C SER A 179 -9.59 -8.59 15.52
N TYR A 180 -10.34 -7.94 16.42
CA TYR A 180 -11.27 -6.86 16.06
C TYR A 180 -10.58 -5.54 15.72
N ARG A 181 -9.24 -5.52 15.63
CA ARG A 181 -8.46 -4.33 15.34
C ARG A 181 -7.95 -4.33 13.91
N ASN A 182 -7.83 -3.12 13.33
CA ASN A 182 -7.07 -2.83 12.14
C ASN A 182 -5.86 -1.98 12.54
N GLY A 183 -4.68 -2.57 12.55
CA GLY A 183 -3.49 -1.96 13.15
C GLY A 183 -3.70 -1.70 14.65
N ASN A 184 -3.66 -0.44 15.06
CA ASN A 184 -3.85 0.00 16.45
C ASN A 184 -5.29 0.45 16.77
N SER A 185 -6.12 0.70 15.77
CA SER A 185 -7.51 1.13 15.91
C SER A 185 -8.47 -0.05 15.96
N ASN A 186 -9.63 0.12 16.53
CA ASN A 186 -10.70 -0.87 16.39
C ASN A 186 -11.24 -0.79 14.96
N MET A 187 -11.56 -1.95 14.40
CA MET A 187 -12.24 -2.09 13.12
C MET A 187 -13.67 -1.54 13.25
N ASP A 188 -14.10 -0.76 12.28
CA ASP A 188 -15.48 -0.31 12.20
C ASP A 188 -16.39 -1.37 11.52
N GLU A 189 -17.69 -1.14 11.54
CA GLU A 189 -18.69 -2.05 10.97
C GLU A 189 -18.56 -2.18 9.44
N VAL A 190 -18.07 -1.16 8.76
CA VAL A 190 -17.86 -1.18 7.30
C VAL A 190 -16.64 -2.01 6.94
N GLU A 191 -15.51 -1.79 7.62
CA GLU A 191 -14.31 -2.60 7.48
C GLU A 191 -14.63 -4.08 7.74
N PHE A 192 -15.36 -4.36 8.81
CA PHE A 192 -15.80 -5.72 9.14
C PHE A 192 -16.67 -6.33 8.03
N ARG A 193 -17.68 -5.61 7.52
CA ARG A 193 -18.55 -6.10 6.44
C ARG A 193 -17.79 -6.30 5.13
N ASN A 194 -16.85 -5.45 4.80
CA ASN A 194 -15.97 -5.61 3.65
C ASN A 194 -15.11 -6.88 3.77
N LEU A 195 -14.60 -7.16 4.97
CA LEU A 195 -13.83 -8.36 5.25
C LEU A 195 -14.72 -9.62 5.12
N VAL A 196 -15.88 -9.64 5.78
CA VAL A 196 -16.85 -10.73 5.72
C VAL A 196 -17.35 -10.96 4.28
N GLY A 197 -17.50 -9.90 3.49
CA GLY A 197 -17.88 -9.98 2.07
C GLY A 197 -16.90 -10.75 1.16
N ARG A 198 -15.75 -11.18 1.67
CA ARG A 198 -14.79 -12.04 0.95
C ARG A 198 -15.15 -13.52 0.97
N VAL A 199 -16.10 -13.90 1.81
CA VAL A 199 -16.51 -15.29 2.01
C VAL A 199 -17.91 -15.52 1.49
N GLY A 200 -18.09 -16.65 0.81
CA GLY A 200 -19.35 -17.01 0.18
C GLY A 200 -19.66 -16.10 -1.02
N ARG A 201 -19.40 -16.57 -2.22
CA ARG A 201 -19.66 -15.82 -3.46
C ARG A 201 -20.44 -16.68 -4.43
N ILE A 202 -21.51 -16.14 -5.00
CA ILE A 202 -22.44 -16.84 -5.90
C ILE A 202 -21.70 -17.65 -6.98
N LYS A 203 -20.60 -17.11 -7.52
CA LYS A 203 -19.84 -17.78 -8.58
C LYS A 203 -19.13 -19.06 -8.11
N TYR A 204 -18.80 -19.14 -6.82
CA TYR A 204 -17.97 -20.23 -6.27
C TYR A 204 -18.73 -21.08 -5.24
N ASN A 205 -19.29 -20.44 -4.20
CA ASN A 205 -20.00 -21.11 -3.12
C ASN A 205 -21.20 -20.29 -2.63
N LEU A 206 -22.34 -20.96 -2.40
CA LEU A 206 -23.56 -20.31 -1.89
C LEU A 206 -23.51 -20.04 -0.38
N TYR A 207 -22.51 -20.54 0.31
CA TYR A 207 -22.31 -20.32 1.75
C TYR A 207 -20.83 -20.12 2.07
N GLY A 208 -20.56 -19.52 3.21
CA GLY A 208 -19.21 -19.38 3.74
C GLY A 208 -19.21 -19.21 5.26
N ASN A 209 -18.10 -19.54 5.90
CA ASN A 209 -17.98 -19.49 7.34
C ASN A 209 -17.07 -18.33 7.77
N VAL A 210 -17.46 -17.62 8.80
CA VAL A 210 -16.72 -16.51 9.40
C VAL A 210 -16.48 -16.83 10.88
N PHE A 211 -15.23 -16.94 11.26
CA PHE A 211 -14.80 -17.24 12.62
C PHE A 211 -14.10 -16.03 13.23
N LEU A 212 -14.69 -15.39 14.22
CA LEU A 212 -14.03 -14.39 15.06
C LEU A 212 -13.34 -15.14 16.18
N ILE A 213 -12.02 -14.96 16.33
CA ILE A 213 -11.23 -15.76 17.29
C ILE A 213 -10.53 -14.82 18.27
N ARG A 214 -10.87 -14.95 19.54
CA ARG A 214 -10.17 -14.28 20.64
C ARG A 214 -9.09 -15.20 21.19
N MET A 215 -7.82 -14.76 21.06
CA MET A 215 -6.64 -15.54 21.49
C MET A 215 -5.82 -14.83 22.57
N GLU A 216 -6.14 -13.60 22.91
CA GLU A 216 -5.37 -12.78 23.83
C GLU A 216 -6.30 -12.15 24.87
N ASP A 217 -6.00 -12.31 26.17
CA ASP A 217 -6.82 -11.78 27.28
C ASP A 217 -7.00 -10.26 27.26
N ARG A 218 -6.00 -9.53 26.70
CA ARG A 218 -6.09 -8.07 26.52
C ARG A 218 -7.16 -7.63 25.52
N LEU A 219 -7.64 -8.53 24.66
CA LEU A 219 -8.71 -8.26 23.69
C LEU A 219 -10.06 -8.53 24.37
N LYS A 220 -10.94 -7.53 24.32
CA LYS A 220 -12.24 -7.58 24.99
C LYS A 220 -13.25 -8.39 24.19
N THR A 221 -13.87 -9.38 24.81
CA THR A 221 -14.96 -10.20 24.24
C THR A 221 -16.08 -9.32 23.68
N GLN A 222 -16.48 -8.26 24.38
CA GLN A 222 -17.56 -7.38 23.95
C GLN A 222 -17.31 -6.76 22.58
N ASN A 223 -16.08 -6.38 22.24
CA ASN A 223 -15.78 -5.77 20.94
C ASN A 223 -15.96 -6.76 19.77
N TYR A 224 -15.74 -8.07 19.99
CA TYR A 224 -16.06 -9.09 18.98
C TYR A 224 -17.57 -9.26 18.82
N ILE A 225 -18.30 -9.20 19.92
CA ILE A 225 -19.76 -9.30 19.92
C ILE A 225 -20.38 -8.09 19.22
N ASP A 226 -19.88 -6.89 19.48
CA ASP A 226 -20.33 -5.65 18.86
C ASP A 226 -20.19 -5.69 17.34
N LEU A 227 -19.06 -6.19 16.80
CA LEU A 227 -18.87 -6.37 15.35
C LEU A 227 -19.90 -7.32 14.72
N LEU A 228 -20.36 -8.33 15.46
CA LEU A 228 -21.38 -9.28 14.98
C LEU A 228 -22.80 -8.68 15.03
N GLN A 229 -23.12 -7.92 16.07
CA GLN A 229 -24.47 -7.48 16.40
C GLN A 229 -24.82 -6.10 15.86
N ASN A 230 -23.83 -5.21 15.71
CA ASN A 230 -24.07 -3.85 15.26
C ASN A 230 -24.51 -3.80 13.79
N ASP A 231 -25.47 -2.92 13.52
CA ASP A 231 -25.82 -2.58 12.15
C ASP A 231 -24.75 -1.64 11.57
N VAL A 232 -24.50 -1.77 10.27
CA VAL A 232 -23.69 -0.78 9.57
C VAL A 232 -24.40 0.58 9.67
N PRO A 233 -23.75 1.60 10.25
CA PRO A 233 -24.35 2.92 10.30
C PRO A 233 -24.68 3.37 8.88
N LYS A 234 -25.75 4.13 8.73
CA LYS A 234 -26.01 4.82 7.46
C LYS A 234 -24.84 5.78 7.25
N HIS A 235 -23.93 5.40 6.37
CA HIS A 235 -22.88 6.33 5.98
C HIS A 235 -23.54 7.51 5.26
N GLU A 236 -23.54 8.62 5.93
CA GLU A 236 -23.46 9.90 5.27
C GLU A 236 -22.01 10.05 4.81
N ILE A 237 -21.78 10.74 3.68
CA ILE A 237 -20.44 11.28 3.39
C ILE A 237 -20.26 12.45 4.38
N SER A 238 -20.23 12.13 5.64
CA SER A 238 -19.85 13.05 6.68
C SER A 238 -18.36 12.78 6.90
N ILE A 239 -17.59 13.67 6.40
CA ILE A 239 -16.26 13.83 6.90
C ILE A 239 -16.50 14.36 8.32
N ASN A 240 -16.40 13.49 9.33
CA ASN A 240 -16.67 13.83 10.75
C ASN A 240 -15.90 15.09 11.21
N LEU A 241 -14.85 15.48 10.48
CA LEU A 241 -14.06 16.68 10.71
C LEU A 241 -14.75 17.95 10.20
N ILE A 242 -15.62 17.87 9.17
CA ILE A 242 -16.41 19.00 8.68
C ILE A 242 -17.43 19.47 9.72
N ASP A 243 -17.91 18.58 10.56
CA ASP A 243 -18.83 18.91 11.64
C ASP A 243 -18.12 19.49 12.88
N ASN A 244 -16.80 19.38 12.95
CA ASN A 244 -16.01 19.90 14.06
C ASN A 244 -15.69 21.39 13.88
N LYS A 245 -16.66 22.25 14.21
CA LYS A 245 -16.53 23.71 14.10
C LYS A 245 -15.29 24.28 14.79
N LYS A 246 -14.79 23.64 15.86
CA LYS A 246 -13.57 24.08 16.53
C LYS A 246 -12.34 23.96 15.63
N TYR A 247 -12.17 22.83 14.95
CA TYR A 247 -11.04 22.66 14.04
C TYR A 247 -11.17 23.53 12.80
N LEU A 248 -12.37 23.65 12.25
CA LEU A 248 -12.62 24.52 11.09
C LEU A 248 -12.36 26.01 11.43
N SER A 249 -12.72 26.47 12.62
CA SER A 249 -12.40 27.84 13.06
C SER A 249 -10.88 28.07 13.16
N LEU A 250 -10.12 27.07 13.66
CA LEU A 250 -8.67 27.17 13.68
C LEU A 250 -8.06 27.21 12.29
N VAL A 251 -8.64 26.48 11.32
CA VAL A 251 -8.22 26.52 9.91
C VAL A 251 -8.44 27.93 9.35
N VAL A 252 -9.62 28.52 9.53
CA VAL A 252 -9.91 29.90 9.07
C VAL A 252 -8.96 30.90 9.70
N ASP A 253 -8.71 30.79 11.00
CA ASP A 253 -7.78 31.65 11.74
C ASP A 253 -6.34 31.57 11.21
N ASP A 254 -5.85 30.37 10.90
CA ASP A 254 -4.49 30.16 10.39
C ASP A 254 -4.40 30.72 8.96
N LEU A 255 -5.35 30.38 8.08
CA LEU A 255 -5.37 30.86 6.70
C LEU A 255 -5.52 32.38 6.59
N ALA A 256 -6.37 33.01 7.41
CA ALA A 256 -6.51 34.46 7.43
C ALA A 256 -5.21 35.20 7.85
N ARG A 257 -4.30 34.51 8.55
CA ARG A 257 -2.97 35.01 8.88
C ARG A 257 -1.89 34.66 7.83
N GLY A 258 -2.27 33.96 6.78
CA GLY A 258 -1.33 33.47 5.76
C GLY A 258 -0.54 32.23 6.20
N ASP A 259 -0.94 31.56 7.28
CA ASP A 259 -0.28 30.34 7.79
C ASP A 259 -0.84 29.08 7.11
N MET A 260 -0.24 28.68 5.98
CA MET A 260 -0.60 27.44 5.28
C MET A 260 -0.08 26.18 5.97
N GLU A 261 0.86 26.31 6.92
CA GLU A 261 1.29 25.18 7.77
C GLU A 261 0.24 24.78 8.79
N LEU A 262 -0.78 25.61 8.98
CA LEU A 262 -1.87 25.40 9.93
C LEU A 262 -1.34 25.10 11.34
N THR A 263 -0.45 25.95 11.84
CA THR A 263 0.29 25.70 13.10
C THR A 263 -0.64 25.47 14.28
N LYS A 264 -1.69 26.28 14.46
CA LYS A 264 -2.67 26.08 15.55
C LYS A 264 -3.47 24.79 15.39
N VAL A 265 -3.85 24.46 14.15
CA VAL A 265 -4.56 23.20 13.87
C VAL A 265 -3.67 22.02 14.20
N ARG A 266 -2.39 22.07 13.82
CA ARG A 266 -1.40 21.00 14.08
C ARG A 266 -1.16 20.77 15.57
N GLU A 267 -1.17 21.82 16.37
CA GLU A 267 -1.04 21.72 17.84
C GLU A 267 -2.29 21.12 18.50
N ALA A 268 -3.48 21.36 17.93
CA ALA A 268 -4.75 20.97 18.51
C ALA A 268 -5.27 19.60 18.04
N ALA A 269 -4.95 19.18 16.81
CA ALA A 269 -5.49 17.99 16.18
C ALA A 269 -4.58 16.75 16.32
N THR A 270 -5.18 15.56 16.18
CA THR A 270 -4.38 14.35 16.02
C THR A 270 -3.67 14.37 14.66
N GLU A 271 -2.62 13.55 14.49
CA GLU A 271 -1.86 13.47 13.24
C GLU A 271 -2.78 13.11 12.03
N LYS A 272 -3.71 12.18 12.22
CA LYS A 272 -4.68 11.77 11.20
C LYS A 272 -5.66 12.90 10.86
N ASP A 273 -6.18 13.58 11.88
CA ASP A 273 -7.13 14.68 11.68
C ASP A 273 -6.44 15.88 11.02
N PHE A 274 -5.20 16.17 11.41
CA PHE A 274 -4.40 17.23 10.82
C PHE A 274 -4.18 17.03 9.32
N ASP A 275 -3.83 15.81 8.86
CA ASP A 275 -3.63 15.53 7.43
C ASP A 275 -4.91 15.80 6.62
N ALA A 276 -6.06 15.38 7.14
CA ALA A 276 -7.35 15.65 6.49
C ALA A 276 -7.73 17.14 6.50
N LEU A 277 -7.54 17.83 7.64
CA LEU A 277 -7.84 19.26 7.76
C LEU A 277 -6.94 20.10 6.86
N ARG A 278 -5.67 19.71 6.67
CA ARG A 278 -4.77 20.34 5.71
C ARG A 278 -5.29 20.24 4.28
N LYS A 279 -5.74 19.06 3.87
CA LYS A 279 -6.34 18.87 2.53
C LYS A 279 -7.61 19.69 2.35
N PHE A 280 -8.46 19.79 3.37
CA PHE A 280 -9.63 20.67 3.32
C PHE A 280 -9.25 22.14 3.22
N ALA A 281 -8.24 22.58 3.97
CA ALA A 281 -7.74 23.94 3.89
C ALA A 281 -7.27 24.30 2.46
N MET A 282 -6.59 23.37 1.80
CA MET A 282 -6.13 23.57 0.41
C MET A 282 -7.29 23.67 -0.58
N ILE A 283 -8.30 22.79 -0.47
CA ILE A 283 -9.50 22.88 -1.30
C ILE A 283 -10.22 24.18 -1.00
N PHE A 284 -10.37 24.54 0.27
CA PHE A 284 -11.07 25.76 0.70
C PHE A 284 -10.37 27.04 0.20
N THR A 285 -9.05 27.13 0.25
CA THR A 285 -8.31 28.29 -0.30
C THR A 285 -8.50 28.42 -1.80
N LYS A 286 -8.48 27.28 -2.54
CA LYS A 286 -8.77 27.26 -3.97
C LYS A 286 -10.20 27.69 -4.28
N ASP A 287 -11.18 27.17 -3.54
CA ASP A 287 -12.58 27.54 -3.71
C ASP A 287 -12.83 29.04 -3.49
N ILE A 288 -12.16 29.64 -2.49
CA ILE A 288 -12.23 31.09 -2.25
C ILE A 288 -11.57 31.87 -3.40
N ALA A 289 -10.40 31.44 -3.85
CA ALA A 289 -9.66 32.12 -4.91
C ALA A 289 -10.43 32.12 -6.24
N GLU A 290 -11.05 31.00 -6.60
CA GLU A 290 -11.79 30.79 -7.85
C GLU A 290 -13.30 31.12 -7.76
N ASP A 291 -13.79 31.53 -6.59
CA ASP A 291 -15.21 31.72 -6.29
C ASP A 291 -16.09 30.48 -6.55
N ASN A 292 -15.53 29.29 -6.32
CA ASN A 292 -16.24 28.03 -6.43
C ASN A 292 -17.12 27.78 -5.19
N ILE A 293 -18.29 27.18 -5.40
CA ILE A 293 -19.17 26.71 -4.31
C ILE A 293 -19.09 25.19 -4.25
N THR A 294 -18.39 24.68 -3.25
CA THR A 294 -18.24 23.26 -2.99
C THR A 294 -18.79 22.89 -1.61
N PRO A 295 -19.10 21.63 -1.33
CA PRO A 295 -19.49 21.20 0.03
C PRO A 295 -18.46 21.55 1.11
N ILE A 296 -17.17 21.64 0.75
CA ILE A 296 -16.11 22.06 1.67
C ILE A 296 -16.24 23.54 1.97
N ARG A 297 -16.37 24.42 0.95
CA ARG A 297 -16.59 25.86 1.18
C ARG A 297 -17.86 26.10 1.99
N GLU A 298 -18.94 25.36 1.72
CA GLU A 298 -20.19 25.46 2.49
C GLU A 298 -20.00 25.12 3.96
N ALA A 299 -19.18 24.12 4.29
CA ALA A 299 -18.89 23.74 5.68
C ALA A 299 -18.18 24.86 6.46
N PHE A 300 -17.36 25.68 5.79
CA PHE A 300 -16.70 26.84 6.39
C PHE A 300 -17.58 28.09 6.43
N SER A 301 -18.66 28.14 5.66
CA SER A 301 -19.48 29.37 5.46
C SER A 301 -19.98 30.01 6.76
N SER A 302 -20.34 29.19 7.77
CA SER A 302 -20.82 29.69 9.07
C SER A 302 -19.73 30.27 9.97
N LEU A 303 -18.46 30.11 9.60
CA LEU A 303 -17.28 30.52 10.36
C LEU A 303 -16.48 31.61 9.64
N LEU A 304 -16.87 31.93 8.42
CA LEU A 304 -16.18 32.87 7.55
C LEU A 304 -16.93 34.22 7.60
N ASP A 305 -16.24 35.28 8.01
CA ASP A 305 -16.70 36.65 7.86
C ASP A 305 -16.03 37.31 6.65
N GLU A 306 -16.58 38.45 6.21
CA GLU A 306 -16.06 39.17 5.04
C GLU A 306 -14.59 39.58 5.18
N GLU A 307 -14.14 39.88 6.38
CA GLU A 307 -12.72 40.24 6.64
C GLU A 307 -11.80 39.05 6.49
N SER A 308 -12.16 37.90 7.06
CA SER A 308 -11.39 36.66 6.95
C SER A 308 -11.34 36.15 5.52
N GLU A 309 -12.48 36.18 4.80
CA GLU A 309 -12.52 35.78 3.40
C GLU A 309 -11.62 36.66 2.52
N TYR A 310 -11.67 37.98 2.72
CA TYR A 310 -10.81 38.92 2.03
C TYR A 310 -9.32 38.63 2.28
N LYS A 311 -8.95 38.43 3.55
CA LYS A 311 -7.56 38.12 3.92
C LYS A 311 -7.08 36.78 3.33
N ILE A 312 -7.92 35.76 3.34
CA ILE A 312 -7.59 34.46 2.74
C ILE A 312 -7.38 34.63 1.23
N LYS A 313 -8.27 35.33 0.55
CA LYS A 313 -8.14 35.61 -0.90
C LYS A 313 -6.89 36.40 -1.25
N GLU A 314 -6.48 37.33 -0.41
CA GLU A 314 -5.25 38.12 -0.56
C GLU A 314 -3.99 37.25 -0.32
N ASN A 315 -4.02 36.41 0.72
CA ASN A 315 -2.90 35.54 1.06
C ASN A 315 -2.70 34.42 0.04
N PHE A 316 -3.79 33.86 -0.50
CA PHE A 316 -3.82 32.70 -1.39
C PHE A 316 -4.58 32.99 -2.69
N PRO A 317 -4.05 33.85 -3.58
CA PRO A 317 -4.66 34.11 -4.88
C PRO A 317 -4.58 32.89 -5.81
N VAL A 318 -5.34 32.90 -6.92
CA VAL A 318 -5.49 31.75 -7.84
C VAL A 318 -4.14 31.19 -8.31
N GLU A 319 -3.19 32.06 -8.63
CA GLU A 319 -1.85 31.68 -9.10
C GLU A 319 -1.05 30.89 -8.05
N LYS A 320 -1.50 30.94 -6.81
CA LYS A 320 -0.86 30.29 -5.66
C LYS A 320 -1.59 29.02 -5.20
N THR A 321 -2.66 28.62 -5.85
CA THR A 321 -3.38 27.38 -5.52
C THR A 321 -2.85 26.21 -6.36
N SER A 322 -2.87 25.00 -5.81
CA SER A 322 -2.47 23.77 -6.49
C SER A 322 -3.67 22.84 -6.70
N ASP A 323 -3.68 22.12 -7.81
CA ASP A 323 -4.64 21.05 -8.05
C ASP A 323 -4.27 19.78 -7.25
N ASP A 324 -3.01 19.63 -6.85
CA ASP A 324 -2.55 18.50 -6.05
C ASP A 324 -2.70 18.80 -4.56
N ILE A 325 -3.75 18.25 -3.95
CA ILE A 325 -4.06 18.42 -2.52
C ILE A 325 -3.05 17.75 -1.57
N ASN A 326 -2.05 17.04 -2.08
CA ASN A 326 -1.02 16.42 -1.24
C ASN A 326 0.12 17.38 -0.91
N PHE A 327 0.27 18.47 -1.69
CA PHE A 327 1.33 19.46 -1.53
C PHE A 327 0.74 20.82 -1.22
N SER A 328 1.15 21.41 -0.10
CA SER A 328 0.71 22.75 0.29
C SER A 328 1.42 23.83 -0.55
N TYR A 329 0.77 24.99 -0.62
CA TYR A 329 1.27 26.13 -1.37
C TYR A 329 2.72 26.51 -1.05
N ASP A 330 3.06 26.56 0.23
CA ASP A 330 4.41 26.85 0.69
C ASP A 330 5.44 25.81 0.21
N GLN A 331 5.05 24.54 0.14
CA GLN A 331 5.91 23.47 -0.41
C GLN A 331 6.18 23.68 -1.91
N ILE A 332 5.16 24.05 -2.67
CA ILE A 332 5.29 24.29 -4.12
C ILE A 332 6.13 25.55 -4.38
N ILE A 333 5.92 26.65 -3.63
CA ILE A 333 6.77 27.85 -3.75
C ILE A 333 8.24 27.54 -3.43
N ASN A 334 8.49 26.89 -2.29
CA ASN A 334 9.85 26.53 -1.91
C ASN A 334 10.51 25.61 -2.96
N LEU A 335 9.71 24.74 -3.61
CA LEU A 335 10.20 23.90 -4.70
C LEU A 335 10.56 24.74 -5.92
N ARG A 336 9.70 25.68 -6.34
CA ARG A 336 9.95 26.60 -7.45
C ARG A 336 11.20 27.42 -7.21
N GLU A 337 11.36 28.02 -6.05
CA GLU A 337 12.58 28.75 -5.66
C GLU A 337 13.84 27.87 -5.74
N LEU A 338 13.75 26.61 -5.30
CA LEU A 338 14.84 25.66 -5.39
C LEU A 338 15.21 25.38 -6.85
N VAL A 339 14.25 25.17 -7.73
CA VAL A 339 14.45 24.91 -9.16
C VAL A 339 15.02 26.16 -9.85
N GLU A 340 14.44 27.36 -9.61
CA GLU A 340 14.92 28.64 -10.15
C GLU A 340 16.36 28.98 -9.70
N SER A 341 16.79 28.50 -8.53
CA SER A 341 18.17 28.61 -8.07
C SER A 341 19.15 27.72 -8.85
N GLY A 342 18.67 26.94 -9.82
CA GLY A 342 19.48 26.05 -10.67
C GLY A 342 19.65 24.64 -10.09
N GLN A 343 18.81 24.22 -9.14
CA GLN A 343 18.86 22.85 -8.65
C GLN A 343 18.34 21.87 -9.70
N GLU A 344 19.18 20.90 -10.03
CA GLU A 344 18.87 19.76 -10.89
C GLU A 344 18.94 18.45 -10.09
N TYR A 345 18.49 17.35 -10.71
CA TYR A 345 18.80 16.02 -10.22
C TYR A 345 20.30 15.74 -10.25
N PRO A 346 20.83 14.89 -9.35
CA PRO A 346 22.20 14.42 -9.44
C PRO A 346 22.51 13.85 -10.81
N LYS A 347 23.69 14.16 -11.35
CA LYS A 347 24.07 13.73 -12.69
C LYS A 347 24.51 12.27 -12.71
N LEU A 348 24.05 11.55 -13.74
CA LEU A 348 24.56 10.23 -14.06
C LEU A 348 25.86 10.40 -14.84
N THR A 349 26.93 9.72 -14.43
CA THR A 349 28.26 9.83 -15.02
C THR A 349 28.84 8.45 -15.40
N GLY A 350 29.67 8.44 -16.46
CA GLY A 350 30.30 7.21 -16.93
C GLY A 350 29.36 6.23 -17.63
N GLU A 351 29.90 5.09 -18.05
CA GLU A 351 29.15 4.04 -18.77
C GLU A 351 28.22 3.22 -17.84
N ASN A 352 28.38 3.34 -16.53
CA ASN A 352 27.63 2.58 -15.53
C ASN A 352 26.63 3.45 -14.74
N ASP A 353 26.27 4.63 -15.23
CA ASP A 353 25.37 5.57 -14.57
C ASP A 353 25.75 5.81 -13.10
N GLU A 354 27.02 6.13 -12.88
CA GLU A 354 27.53 6.40 -11.53
C GLU A 354 27.00 7.76 -11.04
N VAL A 355 26.63 7.78 -9.77
CA VAL A 355 26.15 8.98 -9.09
C VAL A 355 27.06 9.27 -7.90
N ASP A 356 27.42 10.54 -7.72
CA ASP A 356 28.07 10.95 -6.48
C ASP A 356 27.09 10.79 -5.31
N PHE A 357 27.48 9.95 -4.35
CA PHE A 357 26.62 9.63 -3.21
C PHE A 357 26.33 10.84 -2.32
N GLU A 358 27.31 11.73 -2.15
CA GLU A 358 27.13 12.91 -1.33
C GLU A 358 26.25 13.95 -2.03
N GLU A 359 26.37 14.08 -3.36
CA GLU A 359 25.47 14.92 -4.17
C GLU A 359 24.01 14.44 -4.04
N LEU A 360 23.77 13.11 -4.11
CA LEU A 360 22.42 12.56 -3.90
C LEU A 360 21.89 12.83 -2.49
N VAL A 361 22.71 12.63 -1.47
CA VAL A 361 22.29 12.90 -0.09
C VAL A 361 21.98 14.38 0.10
N ASP A 362 22.80 15.28 -0.43
CA ASP A 362 22.56 16.73 -0.38
C ASP A 362 21.26 17.12 -1.09
N PHE A 363 21.02 16.56 -2.28
CA PHE A 363 19.75 16.74 -3.00
C PHE A 363 18.54 16.29 -2.18
N LEU A 364 18.57 15.08 -1.62
CA LEU A 364 17.48 14.58 -0.77
C LEU A 364 17.29 15.43 0.49
N MET A 365 18.37 15.97 1.08
CA MET A 365 18.28 16.86 2.23
C MET A 365 17.68 18.22 1.87
N LYS A 366 17.88 18.72 0.63
CA LYS A 366 17.19 19.90 0.12
C LYS A 366 15.71 19.65 -0.06
N LEU A 367 15.33 18.52 -0.67
CA LEU A 367 13.93 18.11 -0.78
C LEU A 367 13.26 17.93 0.59
N ARG A 368 13.99 17.38 1.57
CA ARG A 368 13.50 17.27 2.96
C ARG A 368 13.09 18.62 3.53
N LYS A 369 13.84 19.68 3.27
CA LYS A 369 13.51 21.03 3.71
C LYS A 369 12.30 21.60 2.95
N VAL A 370 12.31 21.48 1.63
CA VAL A 370 11.23 21.96 0.75
C VAL A 370 9.90 21.34 1.12
N PHE A 371 9.87 20.02 1.20
CA PHE A 371 8.64 19.26 1.47
C PHE A 371 8.36 19.02 2.95
N LYS A 372 9.21 19.54 3.85
CA LYS A 372 9.05 19.42 5.31
C LYS A 372 8.85 17.96 5.74
N TRP A 373 9.74 17.07 5.27
CA TRP A 373 9.65 15.64 5.57
C TRP A 373 9.73 15.32 7.07
N ASP A 374 10.39 16.13 7.86
CA ASP A 374 10.43 16.06 9.33
C ASP A 374 9.03 16.19 9.97
N ILE A 375 8.09 16.79 9.27
CA ILE A 375 6.68 16.92 9.67
C ILE A 375 5.81 15.83 9.03
N TYR A 376 5.86 15.70 7.70
CA TYR A 376 4.94 14.86 6.94
C TYR A 376 5.43 13.43 6.76
N GLU A 377 6.74 13.21 6.80
CA GLU A 377 7.40 11.90 6.64
C GLU A 377 8.20 11.48 7.89
N LYS A 378 7.83 11.97 9.06
CA LYS A 378 8.58 11.78 10.32
C LYS A 378 8.79 10.32 10.75
N ARG A 379 8.02 9.39 10.20
CA ARG A 379 8.15 7.95 10.47
C ARG A 379 9.03 7.21 9.46
N THR A 380 9.30 7.83 8.33
CA THR A 380 10.02 7.27 7.19
C THR A 380 11.26 8.11 6.87
N ILE A 381 11.35 8.67 5.68
CA ILE A 381 12.50 9.43 5.18
C ILE A 381 12.75 10.73 5.95
N GLY A 382 11.74 11.29 6.59
CA GLY A 382 11.83 12.48 7.42
C GLY A 382 12.35 12.25 8.84
N LYS A 383 12.50 10.98 9.26
CA LYS A 383 13.00 10.64 10.59
C LYS A 383 14.45 11.13 10.75
N SER A 384 14.72 11.86 11.83
CA SER A 384 16.09 12.27 12.18
C SER A 384 16.88 11.09 12.73
N GLY A 385 18.14 11.00 12.33
CA GLY A 385 19.05 9.99 12.87
C GLY A 385 19.54 10.32 14.27
N THR A 386 19.91 9.30 15.03
CA THR A 386 20.36 9.45 16.42
C THR A 386 21.73 10.13 16.54
N TYR A 387 22.64 9.88 15.60
CA TYR A 387 24.02 10.39 15.62
C TYR A 387 24.27 11.49 14.58
N ARG A 388 23.62 11.38 13.43
CA ARG A 388 23.66 12.36 12.35
C ARG A 388 22.23 12.55 11.84
N GLU A 389 21.84 13.79 11.60
CA GLU A 389 20.51 14.12 11.10
C GLU A 389 20.18 13.40 9.79
N ASP A 390 21.16 13.30 8.89
CA ASP A 390 21.03 12.70 7.56
C ASP A 390 21.16 11.15 7.52
N SER A 391 21.42 10.48 8.65
CA SER A 391 21.72 9.04 8.63
C SER A 391 20.58 8.18 8.09
N VAL A 392 19.34 8.58 8.28
CA VAL A 392 18.17 7.90 7.73
C VAL A 392 18.04 8.15 6.23
N VAL A 393 18.26 9.39 5.79
CA VAL A 393 18.27 9.74 4.35
C VAL A 393 19.37 8.98 3.62
N ARG A 394 20.56 8.86 4.20
CA ARG A 394 21.68 8.05 3.66
C ARG A 394 21.31 6.58 3.49
N TRP A 395 20.58 6.01 4.45
CA TRP A 395 20.10 4.65 4.34
C TRP A 395 19.18 4.47 3.12
N TYR A 396 18.22 5.37 2.93
CA TYR A 396 17.33 5.33 1.77
C TYR A 396 18.08 5.63 0.46
N ALA A 397 19.04 6.53 0.46
CA ALA A 397 19.88 6.83 -0.71
C ALA A 397 20.67 5.61 -1.20
N VAL A 398 21.21 4.78 -0.28
CA VAL A 398 21.89 3.52 -0.66
C VAL A 398 20.94 2.56 -1.38
N ILE A 399 19.70 2.41 -0.90
CA ILE A 399 18.72 1.51 -1.53
C ILE A 399 18.25 2.11 -2.86
N LEU A 400 18.00 3.42 -2.90
CA LEU A 400 17.60 4.15 -4.11
C LEU A 400 18.62 3.97 -5.24
N LEU A 401 19.92 4.19 -4.98
CA LEU A 401 20.97 4.00 -5.98
C LEU A 401 21.02 2.56 -6.53
N ARG A 402 20.84 1.57 -5.66
CA ARG A 402 20.79 0.18 -6.11
C ARG A 402 19.57 -0.10 -6.95
N TRP A 403 18.45 0.49 -6.56
CA TRP A 403 17.17 0.35 -7.26
C TRP A 403 17.25 0.91 -8.68
N ILE A 404 17.68 2.17 -8.85
CA ILE A 404 17.77 2.81 -10.17
C ILE A 404 18.86 2.22 -11.07
N ARG A 405 19.90 1.59 -10.50
CA ARG A 405 20.91 0.83 -11.27
C ARG A 405 20.40 -0.51 -11.78
N GLY A 406 19.12 -0.78 -11.67
CA GLY A 406 18.53 -2.01 -12.16
C GLY A 406 18.85 -3.25 -11.32
N ASN A 407 19.41 -3.12 -10.11
CA ASN A 407 19.67 -4.28 -9.27
C ASN A 407 18.37 -5.01 -8.91
N GLY A 408 18.37 -6.34 -9.06
CA GLY A 408 17.24 -7.17 -8.63
C GLY A 408 17.01 -7.10 -7.12
N LEU A 409 15.78 -7.39 -6.68
CA LEU A 409 15.43 -7.40 -5.25
C LEU A 409 16.37 -8.29 -4.44
N SER A 410 16.71 -9.47 -4.93
CA SER A 410 17.62 -10.40 -4.27
C SER A 410 19.01 -9.80 -4.02
N GLN A 411 19.53 -9.01 -4.97
CA GLN A 411 20.81 -8.32 -4.81
C GLN A 411 20.73 -7.21 -3.77
N ILE A 412 19.67 -6.40 -3.78
CA ILE A 412 19.47 -5.33 -2.80
C ILE A 412 19.37 -5.93 -1.38
N ILE A 413 18.58 -6.98 -1.23
CA ILE A 413 18.42 -7.71 0.04
C ILE A 413 19.76 -8.34 0.49
N TYR A 414 20.50 -8.97 -0.43
CA TYR A 414 21.83 -9.52 -0.13
C TYR A 414 22.74 -8.45 0.47
N HIS A 415 22.77 -7.25 -0.11
CA HIS A 415 23.60 -6.17 0.42
C HIS A 415 23.13 -5.65 1.79
N ALA A 416 21.81 -5.59 2.02
CA ALA A 416 21.26 -5.24 3.32
C ALA A 416 21.67 -6.26 4.40
N LEU A 417 21.59 -7.56 4.09
CA LEU A 417 22.05 -8.63 4.98
C LEU A 417 23.56 -8.55 5.23
N LYS A 418 24.37 -8.32 4.20
CA LYS A 418 25.82 -8.14 4.34
C LYS A 418 26.20 -6.91 5.17
N TYR A 419 25.45 -5.82 5.06
CA TYR A 419 25.63 -4.67 5.94
C TYR A 419 25.40 -5.04 7.41
N LYS A 420 24.35 -5.80 7.72
CA LYS A 420 24.07 -6.28 9.09
C LYS A 420 25.13 -7.26 9.59
N GLU A 421 25.67 -8.12 8.73
CA GLU A 421 26.78 -9.00 9.09
C GLU A 421 28.04 -8.22 9.50
N LYS A 422 28.34 -7.12 8.80
CA LYS A 422 29.47 -6.25 9.12
C LYS A 422 29.21 -5.34 10.33
N ASN A 423 27.95 -5.01 10.59
CA ASN A 423 27.51 -4.11 11.65
C ASN A 423 26.47 -4.78 12.57
N PRO A 424 26.79 -5.90 13.23
CA PRO A 424 25.79 -6.70 13.96
C PRO A 424 25.13 -5.92 15.10
N ASN A 425 25.84 -4.96 15.71
CA ASN A 425 25.32 -4.11 16.79
C ASN A 425 24.31 -3.05 16.32
N SER A 426 24.07 -2.92 15.01
CA SER A 426 23.00 -2.07 14.49
C SER A 426 21.60 -2.58 14.82
N GLY A 427 21.52 -3.76 15.42
CA GLY A 427 20.27 -4.39 15.87
C GLY A 427 19.38 -4.89 14.73
N VAL A 428 18.29 -5.52 15.13
CA VAL A 428 17.22 -5.98 14.24
C VAL A 428 15.92 -5.35 14.67
N TRP A 429 15.18 -4.76 13.75
CA TRP A 429 13.94 -4.02 14.03
C TRP A 429 12.76 -4.64 13.31
N VAL A 430 11.60 -4.63 13.97
CA VAL A 430 10.30 -4.95 13.39
C VAL A 430 9.42 -3.72 13.54
N GLY A 431 9.27 -2.98 12.46
CA GLY A 431 8.63 -1.67 12.52
C GLY A 431 9.35 -0.74 13.52
N ASN A 432 8.65 -0.32 14.55
CA ASN A 432 9.21 0.54 15.61
C ASN A 432 9.74 -0.24 16.82
N MET A 433 9.64 -1.56 16.82
CA MET A 433 10.09 -2.41 17.93
C MET A 433 11.46 -3.03 17.65
N LYS A 434 12.36 -2.93 18.63
CA LYS A 434 13.65 -3.60 18.57
C LYS A 434 13.48 -5.06 18.98
N MET A 435 13.78 -5.98 18.06
CA MET A 435 13.66 -7.42 18.29
C MET A 435 14.92 -8.02 18.91
N ALA A 436 16.09 -7.53 18.49
CA ALA A 436 17.37 -7.98 19.01
C ALA A 436 18.41 -6.86 18.96
N ASP A 437 19.28 -6.81 19.96
CA ASP A 437 20.39 -5.85 20.02
C ASP A 437 21.49 -6.18 19.01
N VAL A 438 21.68 -7.47 18.74
CA VAL A 438 22.73 -7.98 17.86
C VAL A 438 22.12 -8.84 16.77
N TYR A 439 22.47 -8.54 15.51
CA TYR A 439 22.09 -9.37 14.38
C TYR A 439 22.80 -10.72 14.41
N ASN A 440 22.05 -11.81 14.26
CA ASN A 440 22.58 -13.15 14.13
C ASN A 440 22.36 -13.67 12.71
N LYS A 441 23.44 -13.83 11.94
CA LYS A 441 23.41 -14.32 10.56
C LYS A 441 22.86 -15.74 10.40
N ASN A 442 22.88 -16.56 11.45
CA ASN A 442 22.34 -17.92 11.44
C ASN A 442 20.86 -17.96 11.81
N SER A 443 20.28 -16.87 12.29
CA SER A 443 18.86 -16.76 12.59
C SER A 443 18.05 -16.47 11.33
N LYS A 444 17.24 -17.44 10.88
CA LYS A 444 16.31 -17.26 9.76
C LYS A 444 15.31 -16.16 10.04
N SER A 445 14.87 -16.01 11.29
CA SER A 445 13.97 -14.95 11.74
C SER A 445 14.61 -13.56 11.54
N HIS A 446 15.87 -13.37 11.99
CA HIS A 446 16.56 -12.09 11.79
C HIS A 446 16.71 -11.73 10.30
N LYS A 447 17.04 -12.72 9.45
CA LYS A 447 17.11 -12.49 8.00
C LYS A 447 15.76 -12.06 7.43
N ASN A 448 14.66 -12.72 7.82
CA ASN A 448 13.34 -12.37 7.33
C ASN A 448 12.87 -10.99 7.77
N TYR A 449 13.29 -10.50 8.95
CA TYR A 449 13.04 -9.11 9.33
C TYR A 449 13.77 -8.11 8.43
N ILE A 450 15.04 -8.39 8.09
CA ILE A 450 15.80 -7.54 7.17
C ILE A 450 15.21 -7.60 5.75
N ILE A 451 14.79 -8.77 5.30
CA ILE A 451 14.08 -8.92 4.01
C ILE A 451 12.82 -8.05 4.00
N ALA A 452 11.96 -8.18 5.01
CA ALA A 452 10.73 -7.42 5.13
C ALA A 452 10.97 -5.90 5.24
N GLU A 453 12.00 -5.48 6.00
CA GLU A 453 12.42 -4.08 6.11
C GLU A 453 12.86 -3.53 4.75
N THR A 454 13.71 -4.27 4.03
CA THR A 454 14.23 -3.85 2.72
C THR A 454 13.12 -3.75 1.67
N LEU A 455 12.25 -4.76 1.58
CA LEU A 455 11.08 -4.73 0.70
C LEU A 455 10.15 -3.58 1.08
N GLY A 456 9.92 -3.36 2.37
CA GLY A 456 9.10 -2.26 2.87
C GLY A 456 9.66 -0.88 2.52
N VAL A 457 10.97 -0.71 2.47
CA VAL A 457 11.61 0.53 1.99
C VAL A 457 11.35 0.72 0.50
N ILE A 458 11.53 -0.31 -0.30
CA ILE A 458 11.29 -0.22 -1.75
C ILE A 458 9.82 0.12 -2.02
N GLU A 459 8.88 -0.67 -1.52
CA GLU A 459 7.45 -0.53 -1.85
C GLU A 459 6.81 0.73 -1.26
N ASN A 460 7.12 1.06 0.02
CA ASN A 460 6.39 2.13 0.71
C ASN A 460 7.16 3.46 0.76
N VAL A 461 8.48 3.45 0.57
CA VAL A 461 9.27 4.69 0.62
C VAL A 461 9.75 5.09 -0.77
N LEU A 462 10.41 4.20 -1.53
CA LEU A 462 10.90 4.56 -2.85
C LEU A 462 9.75 4.73 -3.84
N LEU A 463 8.94 3.69 -4.04
CA LEU A 463 7.88 3.67 -5.05
C LEU A 463 6.64 4.49 -4.66
N PHE A 464 6.45 4.79 -3.38
CA PHE A 464 5.31 5.60 -2.95
C PHE A 464 5.72 7.03 -2.59
N SER A 465 6.58 7.23 -1.58
CA SER A 465 6.91 8.60 -1.11
C SER A 465 7.91 9.30 -2.05
N ILE A 466 9.08 8.70 -2.30
CA ILE A 466 10.13 9.34 -3.10
C ILE A 466 9.69 9.54 -4.55
N SER A 467 9.08 8.53 -5.17
CA SER A 467 8.53 8.63 -6.52
C SER A 467 7.59 9.82 -6.65
N ASN A 468 6.68 10.03 -5.68
CA ASN A 468 5.75 11.15 -5.73
C ASN A 468 6.46 12.52 -5.57
N TYR A 469 7.45 12.65 -4.67
CA TYR A 469 8.23 13.88 -4.53
C TYR A 469 9.06 14.17 -5.79
N PHE A 470 9.63 13.15 -6.40
CA PHE A 470 10.36 13.30 -7.65
C PHE A 470 9.45 13.69 -8.80
N ARG A 471 8.26 13.08 -8.90
CA ARG A 471 7.25 13.47 -9.90
C ARG A 471 6.94 14.98 -9.84
N ILE A 472 6.72 15.50 -8.65
CA ILE A 472 6.44 16.93 -8.47
C ILE A 472 7.66 17.79 -8.79
N PHE A 473 8.87 17.36 -8.39
CA PHE A 473 10.10 18.04 -8.80
C PHE A 473 10.25 18.10 -10.32
N SER A 474 10.03 16.98 -11.03
CA SER A 474 10.13 16.92 -12.48
C SER A 474 9.08 17.80 -13.18
N LEU A 475 7.85 17.85 -12.64
CA LEU A 475 6.80 18.72 -13.18
C LEU A 475 7.18 20.20 -13.02
N GLU A 476 7.62 20.61 -11.83
CA GLU A 476 8.02 21.98 -11.56
C GLU A 476 9.27 22.38 -12.37
N TYR A 477 10.23 21.45 -12.51
CA TYR A 477 11.42 21.69 -13.33
C TYR A 477 11.06 21.91 -14.81
N LYS A 478 10.16 21.10 -15.37
CA LYS A 478 9.66 21.26 -16.74
C LYS A 478 8.92 22.58 -16.92
N ASP A 479 8.09 22.98 -15.97
CA ASP A 479 7.33 24.22 -16.00
C ASP A 479 8.26 25.45 -15.99
N VAL A 480 9.18 25.53 -15.02
CA VAL A 480 10.13 26.64 -14.87
C VAL A 480 11.02 26.81 -16.09
N HIS A 481 11.49 25.70 -16.66
CA HIS A 481 12.41 25.71 -17.82
C HIS A 481 11.70 25.60 -19.18
N GLN A 482 10.36 25.53 -19.19
CA GLN A 482 9.53 25.36 -20.41
C GLN A 482 9.96 24.19 -21.28
N LEU A 483 10.15 23.03 -20.65
CA LEU A 483 10.61 21.79 -21.29
C LEU A 483 9.45 20.80 -21.47
N ASP A 484 9.33 20.19 -22.66
CA ASP A 484 8.42 19.06 -22.88
C ASP A 484 8.97 17.78 -22.24
N HIS A 485 10.28 17.58 -22.31
CA HIS A 485 10.97 16.39 -21.82
C HIS A 485 12.15 16.74 -20.92
N PHE A 486 12.38 15.90 -19.93
CA PHE A 486 13.51 16.02 -19.00
C PHE A 486 14.40 14.78 -19.12
N GLN A 487 15.56 14.88 -19.75
CA GLN A 487 16.43 13.74 -20.05
C GLN A 487 16.91 12.97 -18.81
N ASN A 488 17.24 13.70 -17.73
CA ASN A 488 17.70 13.09 -16.48
C ASN A 488 16.53 13.04 -15.49
N ASP A 489 15.42 12.38 -15.86
CA ASP A 489 14.20 12.31 -15.04
C ASP A 489 14.27 11.16 -14.03
N TRP A 490 14.72 11.48 -12.83
CA TRP A 490 14.79 10.50 -11.74
C TRP A 490 13.44 9.97 -11.27
N TYR A 491 12.34 10.65 -11.58
CA TYR A 491 11.01 10.10 -11.35
C TYR A 491 10.84 8.79 -12.11
N GLU A 492 11.18 8.77 -13.40
CA GLU A 492 11.11 7.55 -14.21
C GLU A 492 12.09 6.48 -13.70
N TYR A 493 13.31 6.87 -13.31
CA TYR A 493 14.29 5.92 -12.77
C TYR A 493 13.83 5.26 -11.47
N VAL A 494 13.13 5.99 -10.62
CA VAL A 494 12.57 5.43 -9.38
C VAL A 494 11.37 4.55 -9.67
N GLU A 495 10.45 5.00 -10.53
CA GLU A 495 9.23 4.27 -10.87
C GLU A 495 9.55 2.91 -11.49
N TYR A 496 10.46 2.89 -12.47
CA TYR A 496 10.80 1.67 -13.22
C TYR A 496 12.02 0.92 -12.67
N GLY A 497 12.73 1.48 -11.72
CA GLY A 497 13.89 0.86 -11.07
C GLY A 497 15.06 0.62 -12.01
N THR A 498 15.26 1.50 -12.97
CA THR A 498 16.34 1.44 -13.97
C THR A 498 16.58 2.80 -14.59
N THR A 499 17.80 3.04 -15.07
CA THR A 499 18.16 4.19 -15.92
C THR A 499 18.12 3.83 -17.41
N ASN A 500 17.92 2.55 -17.76
CA ASN A 500 17.91 2.08 -19.14
C ASN A 500 16.60 2.48 -19.85
N PRO A 501 16.65 3.35 -20.89
CA PRO A 501 15.44 3.82 -21.57
C PRO A 501 14.62 2.70 -22.21
N LEU A 502 15.28 1.63 -22.70
CA LEU A 502 14.59 0.49 -23.28
C LEU A 502 13.76 -0.26 -22.24
N THR A 503 14.35 -0.51 -21.07
CA THR A 503 13.65 -1.19 -19.97
C THR A 503 12.51 -0.34 -19.44
N ILE A 504 12.68 1.00 -19.37
CA ILE A 504 11.61 1.94 -19.03
C ILE A 504 10.46 1.83 -20.06
N PHE A 505 10.77 1.89 -21.34
CA PHE A 505 9.79 1.75 -22.42
C PHE A 505 8.99 0.43 -22.32
N LEU A 506 9.67 -0.69 -22.08
CA LEU A 506 9.01 -1.99 -21.94
C LEU A 506 8.07 -2.02 -20.74
N GLN A 507 8.48 -1.45 -19.60
CA GLN A 507 7.63 -1.37 -18.42
C GLN A 507 6.45 -0.41 -18.61
N GLN A 508 6.63 0.71 -19.30
CA GLN A 508 5.55 1.61 -19.71
C GLN A 508 4.54 0.93 -20.63
N SER A 509 5.00 0.00 -21.44
CA SER A 509 4.16 -0.82 -22.31
C SER A 509 3.38 -1.92 -21.56
N GLY A 510 3.66 -2.15 -20.26
CA GLY A 510 2.94 -3.10 -19.42
C GLY A 510 3.71 -4.37 -19.04
N PHE A 511 4.96 -4.53 -19.48
CA PHE A 511 5.80 -5.62 -19.00
C PHE A 511 6.22 -5.42 -17.55
N SER A 512 6.30 -6.51 -16.80
CA SER A 512 6.94 -6.48 -15.49
C SER A 512 8.44 -6.18 -15.63
N ARG A 513 9.05 -5.78 -14.53
CA ARG A 513 10.50 -5.54 -14.46
C ARG A 513 11.32 -6.77 -14.84
N GLU A 514 10.87 -7.95 -14.42
CA GLU A 514 11.51 -9.23 -14.70
C GLU A 514 11.41 -9.58 -16.18
N SER A 515 10.23 -9.41 -16.78
CA SER A 515 10.00 -9.63 -18.21
C SER A 515 10.79 -8.63 -19.06
N SER A 516 10.85 -7.37 -18.66
CA SER A 516 11.64 -6.34 -19.32
C SER A 516 13.13 -6.68 -19.34
N LYS A 517 13.67 -7.17 -18.23
CA LYS A 517 15.07 -7.63 -18.16
C LYS A 517 15.34 -8.85 -19.03
N TYR A 518 14.41 -9.79 -19.10
CA TYR A 518 14.53 -10.93 -20.01
C TYR A 518 14.57 -10.46 -21.47
N ILE A 519 13.74 -9.50 -21.85
CA ILE A 519 13.70 -8.94 -23.21
C ILE A 519 14.96 -8.12 -23.52
N GLU A 520 15.50 -7.40 -22.54
CA GLU A 520 16.71 -6.56 -22.66
C GLU A 520 17.98 -7.39 -22.91
N GLU A 521 18.02 -8.67 -22.54
CA GLU A 521 19.18 -9.52 -22.83
C GLU A 521 19.52 -9.46 -24.33
N PRO A 522 20.80 -9.25 -24.72
CA PRO A 522 21.17 -9.00 -26.13
C PRO A 522 20.65 -10.04 -27.13
N SER A 523 20.56 -11.31 -26.72
CA SER A 523 20.02 -12.40 -27.55
C SER A 523 18.50 -12.26 -27.77
N ASN A 524 17.77 -11.80 -26.79
CA ASN A 524 16.33 -11.64 -26.81
C ASN A 524 15.93 -10.29 -27.41
N GLN A 525 16.66 -9.22 -27.07
CA GLN A 525 16.46 -7.91 -27.67
C GLN A 525 16.49 -7.96 -29.19
N ASN A 526 17.54 -8.52 -29.80
CA ASN A 526 17.68 -8.65 -31.24
C ASN A 526 16.61 -9.55 -31.89
N LYS A 527 15.98 -10.42 -31.11
CA LYS A 527 14.96 -11.36 -31.60
C LYS A 527 13.54 -10.80 -31.49
N TYR A 528 13.26 -10.04 -30.46
CA TYR A 528 11.89 -9.63 -30.11
C TYR A 528 11.62 -8.15 -30.31
N LEU A 529 12.66 -7.30 -30.48
CA LEU A 529 12.48 -5.87 -30.66
C LEU A 529 12.98 -5.46 -32.05
N ILE A 530 12.18 -4.64 -32.72
CA ILE A 530 12.48 -4.11 -34.06
C ILE A 530 12.24 -2.61 -34.05
N GLU A 531 13.17 -1.86 -34.61
CA GLU A 531 13.00 -0.42 -34.80
C GLU A 531 12.36 -0.18 -36.18
N VAL A 532 11.21 0.51 -36.19
CA VAL A 532 10.47 0.89 -37.39
C VAL A 532 10.18 2.38 -37.33
N ASP A 533 10.66 3.14 -38.29
CA ASP A 533 10.49 4.60 -38.38
C ASP A 533 10.92 5.38 -37.12
N GLY A 534 11.93 4.87 -36.39
CA GLY A 534 12.43 5.46 -35.15
C GLY A 534 11.63 5.07 -33.89
N GLU A 535 10.62 4.21 -34.01
CA GLU A 535 9.86 3.64 -32.90
C GLU A 535 10.24 2.18 -32.65
N ILE A 536 10.31 1.80 -31.38
CA ILE A 536 10.52 0.40 -30.99
C ILE A 536 9.18 -0.33 -31.05
N LYS A 537 9.16 -1.44 -31.82
CA LYS A 537 8.02 -2.37 -31.92
C LYS A 537 8.43 -3.74 -31.41
N ILE A 538 7.44 -4.54 -31.04
CA ILE A 538 7.64 -5.89 -30.52
C ILE A 538 7.28 -6.91 -31.59
N HIS A 539 8.21 -7.82 -31.87
CA HIS A 539 7.96 -8.91 -32.81
C HIS A 539 7.07 -9.99 -32.21
N ARG A 540 6.05 -10.44 -32.93
CA ARG A 540 5.06 -11.42 -32.43
C ARG A 540 5.65 -12.75 -32.00
N SER A 541 6.86 -13.10 -32.37
CA SER A 541 7.52 -14.32 -31.86
C SER A 541 7.71 -14.35 -30.35
N ILE A 542 7.58 -13.21 -29.66
CA ILE A 542 7.62 -13.13 -28.19
C ILE A 542 6.45 -13.87 -27.54
N LEU A 543 5.30 -13.98 -28.23
CA LEU A 543 4.10 -14.68 -27.74
C LEU A 543 4.33 -16.18 -27.52
N THR A 544 5.43 -16.72 -28.05
CA THR A 544 5.84 -18.13 -27.95
C THR A 544 7.33 -18.25 -27.65
N CYS A 545 7.83 -17.38 -26.75
CA CYS A 545 9.26 -17.28 -26.45
C CYS A 545 9.78 -18.40 -25.54
N GLY A 546 8.90 -19.20 -24.93
CA GLY A 546 9.25 -20.26 -23.97
C GLY A 546 9.36 -19.79 -22.52
N ASN A 547 9.19 -18.48 -22.25
CA ASN A 547 9.10 -17.92 -20.91
C ASN A 547 7.63 -17.61 -20.59
N VAL A 548 7.03 -18.40 -19.70
CA VAL A 548 5.58 -18.33 -19.39
C VAL A 548 5.15 -16.95 -18.89
N GLY A 549 5.99 -16.28 -18.09
CA GLY A 549 5.69 -14.92 -17.59
C GLY A 549 5.62 -13.91 -18.73
N VAL A 550 6.67 -13.88 -19.57
CA VAL A 550 6.77 -12.99 -20.72
C VAL A 550 5.66 -13.26 -21.73
N GLU A 551 5.35 -14.53 -22.03
CA GLU A 551 4.26 -14.90 -22.93
C GLU A 551 2.92 -14.39 -22.43
N THR A 552 2.60 -14.61 -21.14
CA THR A 552 1.33 -14.16 -20.54
C THR A 552 1.19 -12.65 -20.64
N GLU A 553 2.22 -11.90 -20.21
CA GLU A 553 2.21 -10.43 -20.28
C GLU A 553 2.13 -9.93 -21.73
N SER A 554 2.86 -10.56 -22.66
CA SER A 554 2.83 -10.20 -24.08
C SER A 554 1.44 -10.37 -24.71
N HIS A 555 0.69 -11.42 -24.34
CA HIS A 555 -0.67 -11.60 -24.82
C HIS A 555 -1.62 -10.52 -24.27
N ASP A 556 -1.48 -10.15 -22.99
CA ASP A 556 -2.28 -9.09 -22.37
C ASP A 556 -1.97 -7.71 -22.99
N ILE A 557 -0.68 -7.43 -23.23
CA ILE A 557 -0.23 -6.18 -23.89
C ILE A 557 -0.72 -6.13 -25.33
N GLN A 558 -0.60 -7.23 -26.09
CA GLN A 558 -1.08 -7.29 -27.47
C GLN A 558 -2.59 -7.04 -27.58
N PHE A 559 -3.36 -7.53 -26.61
CA PHE A 559 -4.81 -7.29 -26.56
C PHE A 559 -5.13 -5.80 -26.34
N ASN A 560 -4.38 -5.12 -25.48
CA ASN A 560 -4.62 -3.72 -25.11
C ASN A 560 -3.97 -2.71 -26.07
N MET A 561 -2.80 -3.05 -26.64
CA MET A 561 -1.97 -2.20 -27.51
C MET A 561 -1.48 -2.99 -28.75
N PRO A 562 -2.40 -3.41 -29.64
CA PRO A 562 -2.04 -4.24 -30.79
C PRO A 562 -1.08 -3.55 -31.76
N GLU A 563 -1.07 -2.21 -31.81
CA GLU A 563 -0.18 -1.39 -32.66
C GLU A 563 1.31 -1.47 -32.27
N LEU A 564 1.59 -1.93 -31.06
CA LEU A 564 2.95 -2.12 -30.56
C LEU A 564 3.59 -3.37 -31.19
N PHE A 565 2.79 -4.32 -31.73
CA PHE A 565 3.24 -5.60 -32.23
C PHE A 565 3.31 -5.64 -33.78
N ILE A 566 4.38 -6.23 -34.31
CA ILE A 566 4.57 -6.46 -35.72
C ILE A 566 4.91 -7.93 -36.01
N ASP A 567 4.73 -8.35 -37.29
CA ASP A 567 5.02 -9.71 -37.78
C ASP A 567 6.50 -9.89 -38.11
#